data_ccb3373cfdd7454aa58e355979825029
#
_entry.id   ccb3373cfdd7454aa58e355979825029
#
_cell.length_a   1.000
_cell.length_b   1.000
_cell.length_c   1.000
_cell.angle_alpha   90.00
_cell.angle_beta   90.00
_cell.angle_gamma   90.00
#
_symmetry.space_group_name_H-M   'P 1'
#
loop_
_entity.id
_entity.type
_entity.pdbx_description
1 polymer ?
#
loop_
_entity_poly.entity_id
_entity_poly.type
_entity_poly.pdbx_seq_one_letter_code
_entity_poly.pdbx_strand_id
1 'polypeptide(L)'
;MVLACPRDHPLAVRPVVPIAELDGERFVDFPVGWGNRASVDRVFLQAGLRREIAVEVTDIPAAIGLVRAGFGCAFLGDSMLHGSATEHLALRRVQPEPRFEVSLITPGRRRVSAAARAFIDLVLATHPATDPAN
;
A
#
# COMPACT_ATOMS: atom_id res chain seq x y z
N MET A 1 0.90 -0.29 5.00
CA MET A 1 0.01 -0.80 3.90
C MET A 1 -0.71 -2.05 4.39
N VAL A 2 -1.91 -2.33 3.88
CA VAL A 2 -2.65 -3.56 4.19
C VAL A 2 -2.79 -4.44 2.96
N LEU A 3 -2.92 -5.74 3.19
CA LEU A 3 -3.30 -6.73 2.19
C LEU A 3 -4.83 -6.71 2.05
N ALA A 4 -5.31 -6.45 0.86
CA ALA A 4 -6.70 -6.63 0.48
C ALA A 4 -6.85 -7.97 -0.24
N CYS A 5 -7.78 -8.81 0.20
CA CYS A 5 -8.12 -10.08 -0.45
C CYS A 5 -9.63 -10.29 -0.47
N PRO A 6 -10.16 -11.18 -1.32
CA PRO A 6 -11.56 -11.59 -1.26
C PRO A 6 -11.93 -12.12 0.14
N ARG A 7 -13.18 -11.96 0.56
CA ARG A 7 -13.60 -12.42 1.90
C ARG A 7 -13.56 -13.94 2.08
N ASP A 8 -13.66 -14.68 1.02
CA ASP A 8 -13.58 -16.14 0.96
C ASP A 8 -12.16 -16.67 0.76
N HIS A 9 -11.17 -15.76 0.63
CA HIS A 9 -9.78 -16.14 0.51
C HIS A 9 -9.27 -16.79 1.81
N PRO A 10 -8.41 -17.84 1.75
CA PRO A 10 -7.86 -18.48 2.95
C PRO A 10 -7.17 -17.52 3.92
N LEU A 11 -6.53 -16.48 3.41
CA LEU A 11 -5.87 -15.46 4.23
C LEU A 11 -6.85 -14.52 4.94
N ALA A 12 -8.12 -14.49 4.53
CA ALA A 12 -9.12 -13.60 5.12
C ALA A 12 -9.46 -13.92 6.58
N VAL A 13 -9.22 -15.13 7.04
CA VAL A 13 -9.48 -15.54 8.44
C VAL A 13 -8.33 -15.17 9.40
N ARG A 14 -7.18 -14.77 8.88
CA ARG A 14 -6.00 -14.42 9.68
C ARG A 14 -6.11 -12.98 10.20
N PRO A 15 -5.90 -12.71 11.48
CA PRO A 15 -5.81 -11.33 11.97
C PRO A 15 -4.56 -10.61 11.45
N VAL A 16 -3.45 -11.34 11.33
CA VAL A 16 -2.17 -10.90 10.75
C VAL A 16 -1.65 -12.02 9.86
N VAL A 17 -1.22 -11.68 8.67
CA VAL A 17 -0.69 -12.62 7.67
C VAL A 17 0.85 -12.56 7.70
N PRO A 18 1.55 -13.65 8.04
CA PRO A 18 2.98 -13.74 7.83
C PRO A 18 3.30 -13.61 6.34
N ILE A 19 4.32 -12.83 5.99
CA ILE A 19 4.70 -12.63 4.57
C ILE A 19 4.99 -13.96 3.85
N ALA A 20 5.48 -14.96 4.56
CA ALA A 20 5.77 -16.28 4.02
C ALA A 20 4.52 -17.02 3.47
N GLU A 21 3.33 -16.68 3.97
CA GLU A 21 2.07 -17.24 3.46
C GLU A 21 1.63 -16.62 2.13
N LEU A 22 2.33 -15.59 1.67
CA LEU A 22 2.09 -14.94 0.38
C LEU A 22 2.98 -15.48 -0.75
N ASP A 23 3.81 -16.50 -0.48
CA ASP A 23 4.68 -17.07 -1.51
C ASP A 23 3.86 -17.77 -2.60
N GLY A 24 4.10 -17.36 -3.85
CA GLY A 24 3.35 -17.89 -5.00
C GLY A 24 1.90 -17.40 -5.13
N GLU A 25 1.42 -16.55 -4.22
CA GLU A 25 0.08 -15.98 -4.30
C GLU A 25 -0.07 -15.05 -5.51
N ARG A 26 -1.31 -14.98 -6.03
CA ARG A 26 -1.66 -14.11 -7.16
C ARG A 26 -1.98 -12.70 -6.69
N PHE A 27 -1.45 -11.72 -7.42
CA PHE A 27 -1.62 -10.31 -7.09
C PHE A 27 -2.18 -9.49 -8.26
N VAL A 28 -3.07 -8.58 -7.91
CA VAL A 28 -3.35 -7.36 -8.67
C VAL A 28 -2.38 -6.31 -8.14
N ASP A 29 -1.50 -5.82 -8.99
CA ASP A 29 -0.40 -4.94 -8.55
C ASP A 29 -0.32 -3.67 -9.41
N PHE A 30 0.56 -2.77 -9.02
CA PHE A 30 0.81 -1.52 -9.71
C PHE A 30 2.06 -1.64 -10.58
N PRO A 31 2.26 -0.74 -11.56
CA PRO A 31 3.40 -0.81 -12.46
C PRO A 31 4.74 -0.71 -11.75
N VAL A 32 5.75 -1.35 -12.32
CA VAL A 32 7.13 -1.23 -11.87
C VAL A 32 7.55 0.25 -11.89
N GLY A 33 8.24 0.69 -10.83
CA GLY A 33 8.64 2.09 -10.64
C GLY A 33 7.69 2.92 -9.77
N TRP A 34 6.52 2.40 -9.46
CA TRP A 34 5.64 3.04 -8.47
C TRP A 34 6.12 2.75 -7.05
N GLY A 35 6.01 3.75 -6.17
CA GLY A 35 6.55 3.65 -4.81
C GLY A 35 5.90 2.55 -3.96
N ASN A 36 4.59 2.35 -4.09
CA ASN A 36 3.88 1.25 -3.43
C ASN A 36 4.37 -0.12 -3.93
N ARG A 37 4.54 -0.29 -5.27
CA ARG A 37 5.09 -1.50 -5.87
C ARG A 37 6.50 -1.78 -5.37
N ALA A 38 7.38 -0.77 -5.37
CA ALA A 38 8.75 -0.91 -4.90
C ALA A 38 8.83 -1.30 -3.41
N SER A 39 7.91 -0.81 -2.59
CA SER A 39 7.83 -1.16 -1.16
C SER A 39 7.46 -2.63 -0.95
N VAL A 40 6.51 -3.13 -1.72
CA VAL A 40 6.09 -4.54 -1.69
C VAL A 40 7.20 -5.45 -2.23
N ASP A 41 7.78 -5.10 -3.40
CA ASP A 41 8.90 -5.85 -4.00
C ASP A 41 10.06 -6.01 -3.02
N ARG A 42 10.39 -4.96 -2.27
CA ARG A 42 11.46 -4.98 -1.26
C ARG A 42 11.20 -6.02 -0.18
N VAL A 43 9.99 -6.08 0.37
CA VAL A 43 9.65 -7.02 1.45
C VAL A 43 9.68 -8.47 0.94
N PHE A 44 9.15 -8.73 -0.26
CA PHE A 44 9.21 -10.06 -0.88
C PHE A 44 10.66 -10.47 -1.16
N LEU A 45 11.47 -9.57 -1.71
CA LEU A 45 12.89 -9.83 -1.99
C LEU A 45 13.67 -10.14 -0.71
N GLN A 46 13.46 -9.36 0.36
CA GLN A 46 14.12 -9.59 1.65
C GLN A 46 13.73 -10.92 2.29
N ALA A 47 12.52 -11.38 2.04
CA ALA A 47 12.03 -12.66 2.52
C ALA A 47 12.41 -13.84 1.59
N GLY A 48 13.01 -13.60 0.42
CA GLY A 48 13.32 -14.62 -0.57
C GLY A 48 12.09 -15.24 -1.24
N LEU A 49 10.97 -14.51 -1.27
CA LEU A 49 9.67 -14.98 -1.75
C LEU A 49 9.35 -14.43 -3.13
N ARG A 50 8.39 -15.07 -3.78
CA ARG A 50 7.87 -14.65 -5.09
C ARG A 50 6.35 -14.51 -5.02
N ARG A 51 5.81 -13.60 -5.84
CA ARG A 51 4.38 -13.50 -6.08
C ARG A 51 4.09 -13.51 -7.57
N GLU A 52 2.95 -14.00 -7.96
CA GLU A 52 2.47 -13.97 -9.33
C GLU A 52 1.71 -12.67 -9.56
N ILE A 53 2.15 -11.85 -10.51
CA ILE A 53 1.41 -10.65 -10.92
C ILE A 53 0.41 -11.06 -12.00
N ALA A 54 -0.85 -11.25 -11.59
CA ALA A 54 -1.92 -11.64 -12.49
C ALA A 54 -2.39 -10.48 -13.38
N VAL A 55 -2.44 -9.26 -12.82
CA VAL A 55 -2.87 -8.05 -13.52
C VAL A 55 -2.12 -6.85 -12.96
N GLU A 56 -1.70 -5.92 -13.82
CA GLU A 56 -1.22 -4.60 -13.43
C GLU A 56 -2.28 -3.52 -13.71
N VAL A 57 -2.47 -2.61 -12.76
CA VAL A 57 -3.43 -1.50 -12.84
C VAL A 57 -2.79 -0.18 -12.39
N THR A 58 -3.32 0.93 -12.90
CA THR A 58 -2.80 2.26 -12.60
C THR A 58 -3.68 3.07 -11.64
N ASP A 59 -4.77 2.48 -11.15
CA ASP A 59 -5.67 3.15 -10.22
C ASP A 59 -6.21 2.19 -9.14
N ILE A 60 -6.55 2.74 -7.99
CA ILE A 60 -6.99 1.98 -6.82
C ILE A 60 -8.39 1.41 -6.99
N PRO A 61 -9.38 2.13 -7.54
CA PRO A 61 -10.70 1.57 -7.81
C PRO A 61 -10.66 0.31 -8.68
N ALA A 62 -9.81 0.29 -9.73
CA ALA A 62 -9.62 -0.89 -10.56
C ALA A 62 -8.99 -2.05 -9.76
N ALA A 63 -7.97 -1.76 -8.94
CA ALA A 63 -7.37 -2.77 -8.07
C ALA A 63 -8.42 -3.40 -7.14
N ILE A 64 -9.22 -2.59 -6.46
CA ILE A 64 -10.31 -3.05 -5.59
C ILE A 64 -11.32 -3.91 -6.36
N GLY A 65 -11.74 -3.46 -7.55
CA GLY A 65 -12.67 -4.18 -8.40
C GLY A 65 -12.16 -5.56 -8.80
N LEU A 66 -10.91 -5.66 -9.20
CA LEU A 66 -10.28 -6.93 -9.61
C LEU A 66 -10.04 -7.88 -8.42
N VAL A 67 -9.65 -7.36 -7.24
CA VAL A 67 -9.56 -8.18 -6.03
C VAL A 67 -10.94 -8.75 -5.68
N ARG A 68 -12.01 -7.94 -5.72
CA ARG A 68 -13.39 -8.41 -5.51
C ARG A 68 -13.81 -9.47 -6.51
N ALA A 69 -13.34 -9.39 -7.74
CA ALA A 69 -13.60 -10.37 -8.80
C ALA A 69 -12.73 -11.64 -8.68
N GLY A 70 -11.87 -11.75 -7.67
CA GLY A 70 -11.07 -12.94 -7.41
C GLY A 70 -9.80 -13.07 -8.27
N PHE A 71 -9.32 -11.98 -8.88
CA PHE A 71 -8.10 -12.03 -9.70
C PHE A 71 -6.82 -12.18 -8.86
N GLY A 72 -6.90 -11.95 -7.55
CA GLY A 72 -5.78 -12.08 -6.63
C GLY A 72 -5.92 -11.13 -5.44
N CYS A 73 -4.84 -10.98 -4.67
CA CYS A 73 -4.72 -10.02 -3.58
C CYS A 73 -4.09 -8.71 -4.05
N ALA A 74 -4.18 -7.64 -3.27
CA ALA A 74 -3.48 -6.39 -3.54
C ALA A 74 -2.96 -5.76 -2.25
N PHE A 75 -1.81 -5.08 -2.31
CA PHE A 75 -1.37 -4.20 -1.25
C PHE A 75 -1.87 -2.78 -1.50
N LEU A 76 -2.62 -2.24 -0.56
CA LEU A 76 -3.23 -0.91 -0.65
C LEU A 76 -2.81 -0.04 0.55
N GLY A 77 -2.75 1.27 0.36
CA GLY A 77 -2.51 2.22 1.44
C GLY A 77 -3.74 2.35 2.34
N ASP A 78 -3.56 2.31 3.65
CA ASP A 78 -4.66 2.41 4.63
C ASP A 78 -5.49 3.67 4.44
N SER A 79 -4.84 4.80 4.14
CA SER A 79 -5.50 6.09 3.91
C SER A 79 -6.39 6.13 2.67
N MET A 80 -6.29 5.14 1.80
CA MET A 80 -7.03 5.05 0.54
C MET A 80 -8.25 4.13 0.62
N LEU A 81 -8.44 3.48 1.78
CA LEU A 81 -9.46 2.45 2.00
C LEU A 81 -10.66 3.02 2.76
N HIS A 82 -11.36 3.97 2.15
CA HIS A 82 -12.51 4.62 2.76
C HIS A 82 -13.81 4.27 2.01
N GLY A 83 -14.88 4.06 2.77
CA GLY A 83 -16.24 3.90 2.22
C GLY A 83 -16.58 2.47 1.79
N SER A 84 -17.72 2.36 1.09
CA SER A 84 -18.33 1.08 0.69
C SER A 84 -17.52 0.24 -0.30
N ALA A 85 -16.51 0.82 -0.94
CA ALA A 85 -15.68 0.11 -1.92
C ALA A 85 -14.96 -1.11 -1.31
N THR A 86 -14.66 -1.09 0.00
CA THR A 86 -13.95 -2.16 0.71
C THR A 86 -14.86 -3.13 1.47
N GLU A 87 -16.18 -2.91 1.48
CA GLU A 87 -17.13 -3.71 2.26
C GLU A 87 -17.12 -5.21 1.93
N HIS A 88 -16.71 -5.57 0.73
CA HIS A 88 -16.63 -6.97 0.27
C HIS A 88 -15.21 -7.53 0.27
N LEU A 89 -14.24 -6.82 0.83
CA LEU A 89 -12.85 -7.27 0.97
C LEU A 89 -12.53 -7.61 2.42
N ALA A 90 -11.58 -8.51 2.60
CA ALA A 90 -10.87 -8.67 3.85
C ALA A 90 -9.59 -7.85 3.80
N LEU A 91 -9.41 -6.95 4.77
CA LEU A 91 -8.20 -6.14 4.93
C LEU A 91 -7.37 -6.73 6.05
N ARG A 92 -6.12 -7.08 5.77
CA ARG A 92 -5.25 -7.77 6.72
C ARG A 92 -3.90 -7.07 6.83
N ARG A 93 -3.38 -7.02 8.04
CA ARG A 93 -1.98 -6.64 8.25
C ARG A 93 -1.07 -7.78 7.80
N VAL A 94 0.10 -7.42 7.29
CA VAL A 94 1.13 -8.40 6.92
C VAL A 94 2.37 -8.14 7.75
N GLN A 95 3.11 -9.18 8.10
CA GLN A 95 4.34 -9.05 8.87
C GLN A 95 5.49 -9.79 8.18
N PRO A 96 6.62 -9.09 7.88
CA PRO A 96 6.85 -7.66 8.06
C PRO A 96 5.95 -6.80 7.16
N GLU A 97 5.57 -5.61 7.66
CA GLU A 97 4.69 -4.71 6.94
C GLU A 97 5.43 -3.97 5.81
N PRO A 98 4.92 -4.00 4.55
CA PRO A 98 5.43 -3.13 3.51
C PRO A 98 5.13 -1.66 3.85
N ARG A 99 6.18 -0.86 3.99
CA ARG A 99 6.05 0.57 4.30
C ARG A 99 6.13 1.39 3.02
N PHE A 100 5.11 2.19 2.79
CA PHE A 100 5.09 3.19 1.73
C PHE A 100 5.29 4.57 2.35
N GLU A 101 6.42 5.19 2.04
CA GLU A 101 6.78 6.51 2.56
C GLU A 101 6.45 7.60 1.54
N VAL A 102 5.78 8.64 2.00
CA VAL A 102 5.51 9.85 1.24
C VAL A 102 6.32 10.98 1.84
N SER A 103 7.12 11.65 1.03
CA SER A 103 7.98 12.75 1.47
C SER A 103 7.53 14.07 0.88
N LEU A 104 7.42 15.08 1.73
CA LEU A 104 7.26 16.47 1.31
C LEU A 104 8.64 17.09 1.07
N ILE A 105 8.93 17.42 -0.18
CA ILE A 105 10.24 17.98 -0.57
C ILE A 105 10.10 19.48 -0.76
N THR A 106 10.99 20.25 -0.13
CA THR A 106 11.07 21.71 -0.28
C THR A 106 12.45 22.12 -0.79
N PRO A 107 12.57 23.23 -1.56
CA PRO A 107 13.88 23.73 -1.99
C PRO A 107 14.62 24.35 -0.81
N GLY A 108 15.58 23.61 -0.23
CA GLY A 108 16.21 23.86 1.07
C GLY A 108 16.78 25.26 1.33
N ARG A 109 17.35 25.93 0.33
CA ARG A 109 17.94 27.27 0.49
C ARG A 109 17.13 28.40 -0.16
N ARG A 110 16.05 28.11 -0.88
CA ARG A 110 15.18 29.13 -1.48
C ARG A 110 14.07 29.48 -0.50
N ARG A 111 13.72 30.79 -0.47
CA ARG A 111 12.56 31.23 0.31
C ARG A 111 11.30 30.55 -0.25
N VAL A 112 10.67 29.77 0.59
CA VAL A 112 9.35 29.18 0.31
C VAL A 112 8.32 30.32 0.34
N SER A 113 7.45 30.40 -0.66
CA SER A 113 6.38 31.42 -0.70
C SER A 113 5.43 31.24 0.50
N ALA A 114 4.71 32.32 0.86
CA ALA A 114 3.74 32.25 1.95
C ALA A 114 2.67 31.18 1.72
N ALA A 115 2.19 31.03 0.48
CA ALA A 115 1.22 29.99 0.12
C ALA A 115 1.81 28.58 0.27
N ALA A 116 3.04 28.37 -0.20
CA ALA A 116 3.70 27.06 -0.03
C ALA A 116 3.95 26.74 1.44
N ARG A 117 4.27 27.73 2.27
CA ARG A 117 4.43 27.55 3.71
C ARG A 117 3.10 27.15 4.37
N ALA A 118 2.01 27.85 4.07
CA ALA A 118 0.68 27.52 4.57
C ALA A 118 0.26 26.10 4.16
N PHE A 119 0.58 25.67 2.95
CA PHE A 119 0.34 24.29 2.50
C PHE A 119 1.16 23.28 3.30
N ILE A 120 2.46 23.54 3.52
CA ILE A 120 3.33 22.69 4.33
C ILE A 120 2.76 22.55 5.75
N ASP A 121 2.41 23.66 6.37
CA ASP A 121 1.86 23.69 7.73
C ASP A 121 0.56 22.88 7.81
N LEU A 122 -0.32 23.00 6.82
CA LEU A 122 -1.54 22.21 6.73
C LEU A 122 -1.26 20.70 6.61
N VAL A 123 -0.32 20.32 5.73
CA VAL A 123 0.06 18.91 5.55
C VAL A 123 0.63 18.35 6.85
N LEU A 124 1.52 19.06 7.52
CA LEU A 124 2.13 18.60 8.78
C LEU A 124 1.12 18.55 9.94
N ALA A 125 0.11 19.42 9.93
CA ALA A 125 -0.95 19.39 10.93
C ALA A 125 -1.90 18.20 10.75
N THR A 126 -2.14 17.78 9.50
CA THR A 126 -3.04 16.67 9.18
C THR A 126 -2.32 15.32 9.11
N HIS A 127 -1.03 15.33 8.79
CA HIS A 127 -0.17 14.15 8.67
C HIS A 127 1.16 14.42 9.38
N PRO A 128 1.23 14.23 10.69
CA PRO A 128 2.47 14.45 11.45
C PRO A 128 3.61 13.64 10.83
N ALA A 129 4.77 14.29 10.67
CA ALA A 129 5.95 13.60 10.17
C ALA A 129 6.33 12.46 11.11
N THR A 130 6.45 11.26 10.58
CA THR A 130 7.07 10.14 11.29
C THR A 130 8.58 10.24 11.13
N ASP A 131 9.30 10.20 12.23
CA ASP A 131 10.76 10.18 12.19
C ASP A 131 11.22 8.89 11.48
N PRO A 132 12.01 8.96 10.39
CA PRO A 132 12.50 7.77 9.69
C PRO A 132 13.46 6.90 10.52
N ALA A 133 13.84 7.36 11.72
CA ALA A 133 14.77 6.67 12.61
C ALA A 133 14.12 5.79 13.69
N ASN A 134 12.80 5.61 13.66
CA ASN A 134 12.10 4.81 14.70
C ASN A 134 11.28 3.65 14.10
#